data_d53354fefa9f14c3a9c181342eb6e10d
#
_entry.id   d53354fefa9f14c3a9c181342eb6e10d
#
_cell.length_a   1.000
_cell.length_b   1.000
_cell.length_c   1.000
_cell.angle_alpha   90.00
_cell.angle_beta   90.00
_cell.angle_gamma   90.00
#
_symmetry.space_group_name_H-M   'P 1'
#
loop_
_entity.id
_entity.type
_entity.pdbx_description
1 polymer ?
#
loop_
_entity_poly.entity_id
_entity_poly.type
_entity_poly.pdbx_seq_one_letter_code
_entity_poly.pdbx_strand_id
1 'polypeptide(L)'
;MSKVKISDFFDVFGTQDDVIFCKSEEMDYACEYDALGSIYCRKGAPAKPGEGLMIAAAMDLKRFMAAHVDGVKVWFHTIGPLEAKNIVDQPVRFENGVGGVIRHKDHAEGMEEDKKKDAKLEDLYILTDGDEYAVEVGEEAVLEGLDVYADNLTACMALLQTMEELEEEPAADSVTFVFLNQFWSGRMGIRAAMANVKPQTCILCGTSEALEEGDTPDGEKVPVDLKLGAGPAIRFRERLHASDEATCRALIAAAEGAGVKWQGEARNAEFDGGIEVMVTGSRAGQSYLGVPVKGRGTTCAKYDQSDVDACAKVLAEFVRRF
;
A
#
# COMPACT_ATOMS: atom_id res chain seq x y z
N MET A 1 9.69 19.90 -10.57
CA MET A 1 8.66 20.02 -9.51
C MET A 1 9.26 19.61 -8.15
N SER A 2 8.65 20.02 -7.02
CA SER A 2 9.09 19.51 -5.71
C SER A 2 8.67 18.05 -5.61
N LYS A 3 9.57 17.16 -5.15
CA LYS A 3 9.26 15.74 -4.93
C LYS A 3 8.03 15.59 -4.03
N VAL A 4 7.11 14.72 -4.41
CA VAL A 4 5.93 14.38 -3.60
C VAL A 4 6.38 13.78 -2.27
N LYS A 5 5.83 14.29 -1.19
CA LYS A 5 6.10 13.83 0.18
C LYS A 5 4.84 13.22 0.79
N ILE A 6 5.01 12.38 1.80
CA ILE A 6 3.87 11.86 2.56
C ILE A 6 2.98 13.01 3.05
N SER A 7 3.57 14.12 3.53
CA SER A 7 2.82 15.30 3.97
C SER A 7 1.85 15.87 2.94
N ASP A 8 2.10 15.66 1.66
CA ASP A 8 1.26 16.20 0.59
C ASP A 8 -0.09 15.46 0.47
N PHE A 9 -0.18 14.25 1.05
CA PHE A 9 -1.41 13.46 1.12
C PHE A 9 -2.23 13.73 2.38
N PHE A 10 -1.77 14.69 3.21
CA PHE A 10 -2.39 14.99 4.50
C PHE A 10 -3.24 16.24 4.45
N ASP A 11 -4.35 16.18 3.86
CA ASP A 11 -5.43 17.05 4.25
C ASP A 11 -6.75 16.27 4.19
N VAL A 12 -7.04 15.59 5.30
CA VAL A 12 -8.38 15.05 5.58
C VAL A 12 -8.79 13.80 4.79
N PHE A 13 -9.64 12.97 5.36
CA PHE A 13 -10.39 11.91 4.72
C PHE A 13 -10.79 12.25 3.27
N GLY A 14 -10.24 11.58 2.30
CA GLY A 14 -10.62 11.68 0.90
C GLY A 14 -9.67 12.43 -0.03
N THR A 15 -8.54 12.97 0.47
CA THR A 15 -7.66 13.82 -0.36
C THR A 15 -6.47 13.11 -0.99
N GLN A 16 -6.14 11.87 -0.60
CA GLN A 16 -5.05 11.17 -1.27
C GLN A 16 -5.34 10.92 -2.75
N ASP A 17 -6.58 10.63 -3.11
CA ASP A 17 -7.01 10.49 -4.49
C ASP A 17 -6.99 11.82 -5.23
N ASP A 18 -7.42 12.92 -4.62
CA ASP A 18 -7.32 14.25 -5.19
C ASP A 18 -5.86 14.65 -5.48
N VAL A 19 -4.94 14.41 -4.53
CA VAL A 19 -3.51 14.69 -4.72
C VAL A 19 -2.94 13.85 -5.86
N ILE A 20 -3.25 12.56 -5.90
CA ILE A 20 -2.80 11.66 -6.97
C ILE A 20 -3.33 12.13 -8.31
N PHE A 21 -4.63 12.44 -8.39
CA PHE A 21 -5.28 12.88 -9.61
C PHE A 21 -4.68 14.20 -10.13
N CYS A 22 -4.63 15.22 -9.29
CA CYS A 22 -4.08 16.52 -9.65
C CYS A 22 -2.61 16.44 -10.09
N LYS A 23 -1.77 15.70 -9.32
CA LYS A 23 -0.37 15.51 -9.67
C LYS A 23 -0.17 14.80 -10.99
N SER A 24 -1.01 13.80 -11.28
CA SER A 24 -0.94 13.08 -12.54
C SER A 24 -1.36 13.95 -13.74
N GLU A 25 -2.40 14.79 -13.59
CA GLU A 25 -2.80 15.74 -14.61
C GLU A 25 -1.76 16.86 -14.85
N GLU A 26 -1.08 17.33 -13.78
CA GLU A 26 0.03 18.28 -13.89
C GLU A 26 1.18 17.75 -14.78
N MET A 27 1.31 16.41 -14.90
CA MET A 27 2.30 15.71 -15.73
C MET A 27 1.72 15.24 -17.08
N ASP A 28 0.60 15.80 -17.53
CA ASP A 28 -0.09 15.46 -18.78
C ASP A 28 -0.55 13.99 -18.91
N TYR A 29 -0.82 13.30 -17.77
CA TYR A 29 -1.49 12.01 -17.78
C TYR A 29 -3.00 12.19 -17.80
N ALA A 30 -3.67 11.55 -18.74
CA ALA A 30 -5.12 11.44 -18.70
C ALA A 30 -5.55 10.48 -17.60
N CYS A 31 -6.31 10.97 -16.63
CA CYS A 31 -6.75 10.21 -15.46
C CYS A 31 -8.27 9.96 -15.50
N GLU A 32 -8.67 8.77 -15.07
CA GLU A 32 -10.07 8.40 -14.96
C GLU A 32 -10.29 7.52 -13.72
N TYR A 33 -11.48 7.61 -13.12
CA TYR A 33 -11.91 6.73 -12.03
C TYR A 33 -12.66 5.52 -12.56
N ASP A 34 -12.47 4.37 -11.94
CA ASP A 34 -13.40 3.25 -12.11
C ASP A 34 -14.56 3.31 -11.08
N ALA A 35 -15.47 2.35 -11.18
CA ALA A 35 -16.63 2.26 -10.28
C ALA A 35 -16.25 1.96 -8.81
N LEU A 36 -15.02 1.52 -8.54
CA LEU A 36 -14.50 1.27 -7.20
C LEU A 36 -13.71 2.46 -6.65
N GLY A 37 -13.54 3.53 -7.45
CA GLY A 37 -12.75 4.69 -7.10
C GLY A 37 -11.23 4.53 -7.31
N SER A 38 -10.78 3.50 -8.04
CA SER A 38 -9.37 3.40 -8.46
C SER A 38 -9.09 4.38 -9.59
N ILE A 39 -7.88 4.98 -9.60
CA ILE A 39 -7.45 5.97 -10.59
C ILE A 39 -6.55 5.29 -11.62
N TYR A 40 -6.87 5.50 -12.89
CA TYR A 40 -6.09 5.00 -14.04
C TYR A 40 -5.47 6.19 -14.76
N CYS A 41 -4.15 6.26 -14.82
CA CYS A 41 -3.41 7.34 -15.44
C CYS A 41 -2.62 6.84 -16.67
N ARG A 42 -2.79 7.51 -17.83
CA ARG A 42 -2.17 7.13 -19.11
C ARG A 42 -1.78 8.38 -19.90
N LYS A 43 -0.72 8.30 -20.70
CA LYS A 43 -0.40 9.33 -21.72
C LYS A 43 -0.96 8.98 -23.09
N GLY A 44 -0.81 7.72 -23.50
CA GLY A 44 -1.27 7.23 -24.79
C GLY A 44 -2.66 6.60 -24.77
N ALA A 45 -3.08 6.07 -25.91
CA ALA A 45 -4.28 5.27 -26.01
C ALA A 45 -4.14 3.97 -25.21
N PRO A 46 -5.23 3.42 -24.65
CA PRO A 46 -5.18 2.12 -23.96
C PRO A 46 -4.57 1.04 -24.84
N ALA A 47 -3.64 0.26 -24.31
CA ALA A 47 -3.09 -0.90 -25.01
C ALA A 47 -4.18 -1.93 -25.30
N LYS A 48 -3.98 -2.74 -26.35
CA LYS A 48 -4.91 -3.84 -26.63
C LYS A 48 -4.83 -4.91 -25.55
N PRO A 49 -5.92 -5.66 -25.30
CA PRO A 49 -5.92 -6.77 -24.36
C PRO A 49 -4.76 -7.75 -24.59
N GLY A 50 -3.95 -8.03 -23.59
CA GLY A 50 -2.76 -8.86 -23.66
C GLY A 50 -1.51 -8.14 -24.15
N GLU A 51 -1.59 -6.83 -24.37
CA GLU A 51 -0.48 -5.94 -24.68
C GLU A 51 -0.35 -4.88 -23.56
N GLY A 52 0.77 -4.20 -23.52
CA GLY A 52 1.01 -3.10 -22.56
C GLY A 52 1.36 -3.57 -21.14
N LEU A 53 1.76 -2.59 -20.36
CA LEU A 53 2.21 -2.73 -18.98
C LEU A 53 1.20 -2.08 -18.03
N MET A 54 0.94 -2.72 -16.90
CA MET A 54 0.25 -2.11 -15.78
C MET A 54 1.19 -2.04 -14.56
N ILE A 55 1.33 -0.87 -13.97
CA ILE A 55 2.01 -0.69 -12.70
C ILE A 55 0.98 -0.17 -11.71
N ALA A 56 0.78 -0.88 -10.60
CA ALA A 56 -0.30 -0.58 -9.69
C ALA A 56 0.17 -0.49 -8.22
N ALA A 57 -0.35 0.48 -7.47
CA ALA A 57 -0.14 0.63 -6.04
C ALA A 57 -1.47 0.84 -5.31
N ALA A 58 -1.59 0.31 -4.10
CA ALA A 58 -2.73 0.56 -3.23
C ALA A 58 -2.67 1.98 -2.68
N MET A 59 -3.75 2.76 -2.85
CA MET A 59 -3.87 4.10 -2.27
C MET A 59 -4.81 4.15 -1.06
N ASP A 60 -5.71 3.16 -0.91
CA ASP A 60 -6.62 3.09 0.21
C ASP A 60 -5.92 2.72 1.52
N LEU A 61 -6.37 3.32 2.61
CA LEU A 61 -5.81 3.11 3.93
C LEU A 61 -6.42 1.89 4.61
N LYS A 62 -5.70 1.27 5.52
CA LYS A 62 -6.27 0.33 6.49
C LYS A 62 -7.15 1.09 7.45
N ARG A 63 -8.35 0.56 7.73
CA ARG A 63 -9.40 1.28 8.44
C ARG A 63 -10.09 0.39 9.46
N PHE A 64 -10.90 1.04 10.29
CA PHE A 64 -11.81 0.40 11.23
C PHE A 64 -13.24 0.75 10.82
N MET A 65 -14.14 -0.21 10.89
CA MET A 65 -15.58 0.01 10.69
C MET A 65 -16.31 -0.23 12.00
N ALA A 66 -17.09 0.75 12.44
CA ALA A 66 -17.92 0.63 13.62
C ALA A 66 -18.94 -0.52 13.44
N ALA A 67 -18.88 -1.51 14.33
CA ALA A 67 -19.73 -2.70 14.28
C ALA A 67 -20.82 -2.69 15.36
N HIS A 68 -20.55 -2.06 16.49
CA HIS A 68 -21.51 -1.90 17.60
C HIS A 68 -21.13 -0.66 18.41
N VAL A 69 -22.12 0.09 18.85
CA VAL A 69 -21.94 1.33 19.62
C VAL A 69 -22.74 1.23 20.92
N ASP A 70 -22.08 1.53 22.04
CA ASP A 70 -22.70 1.64 23.38
C ASP A 70 -22.11 2.87 24.08
N GLY A 71 -22.88 3.96 24.02
CA GLY A 71 -22.45 5.28 24.50
C GLY A 71 -21.21 5.78 23.75
N VAL A 72 -20.10 5.89 24.45
CA VAL A 72 -18.79 6.32 23.92
C VAL A 72 -17.89 5.15 23.53
N LYS A 73 -18.37 3.91 23.64
CA LYS A 73 -17.61 2.72 23.27
C LYS A 73 -18.06 2.19 21.92
N VAL A 74 -17.11 2.02 21.01
CA VAL A 74 -17.34 1.53 19.65
C VAL A 74 -16.53 0.27 19.41
N TRP A 75 -17.20 -0.87 19.26
CA TRP A 75 -16.57 -2.10 18.77
C TRP A 75 -16.47 -2.03 17.26
N PHE A 76 -15.39 -2.59 16.71
CA PHE A 76 -15.07 -2.44 15.30
C PHE A 76 -14.61 -3.72 14.62
N HIS A 77 -14.69 -3.73 13.31
CA HIS A 77 -13.97 -4.66 12.45
C HIS A 77 -12.85 -3.92 11.73
N THR A 78 -11.73 -4.61 11.46
CA THR A 78 -10.63 -4.04 10.68
C THR A 78 -10.90 -4.25 9.18
N ILE A 79 -10.57 -3.22 8.40
CA ILE A 79 -10.49 -3.29 6.93
C ILE A 79 -9.01 -3.26 6.58
N GLY A 80 -8.49 -4.42 6.17
CA GLY A 80 -7.07 -4.66 5.99
C GLY A 80 -6.40 -5.35 7.19
N PRO A 81 -5.19 -5.88 7.01
CA PRO A 81 -4.46 -6.59 8.05
C PRO A 81 -3.90 -5.60 9.07
N LEU A 82 -4.45 -5.60 10.28
CA LEU A 82 -3.98 -4.88 11.45
C LEU A 82 -3.84 -5.85 12.60
N GLU A 83 -2.75 -5.75 13.34
CA GLU A 83 -2.49 -6.59 14.51
C GLU A 83 -2.84 -5.85 15.79
N ALA A 84 -3.55 -6.52 16.71
CA ALA A 84 -4.01 -5.92 17.96
C ALA A 84 -2.87 -5.27 18.75
N LYS A 85 -1.69 -5.94 18.82
CA LYS A 85 -0.51 -5.42 19.53
C LYS A 85 -0.03 -4.07 19.01
N ASN A 86 -0.25 -3.79 17.71
CA ASN A 86 0.22 -2.58 17.04
C ASN A 86 -0.77 -1.43 17.12
N ILE A 87 -2.05 -1.73 17.35
CA ILE A 87 -3.13 -0.72 17.32
C ILE A 87 -3.69 -0.39 18.71
N VAL A 88 -3.49 -1.24 19.71
CA VAL A 88 -3.93 -0.95 21.08
C VAL A 88 -3.27 0.32 21.61
N ASP A 89 -4.05 1.17 22.28
CA ASP A 89 -3.68 2.50 22.78
C ASP A 89 -3.33 3.54 21.69
N GLN A 90 -3.63 3.24 20.42
CA GLN A 90 -3.40 4.20 19.34
C GLN A 90 -4.61 5.11 19.14
N PRO A 91 -4.38 6.38 18.80
CA PRO A 91 -5.45 7.32 18.48
C PRO A 91 -6.05 7.01 17.09
N VAL A 92 -7.34 7.26 16.98
CA VAL A 92 -8.11 7.11 15.73
C VAL A 92 -9.00 8.31 15.50
N ARG A 93 -9.39 8.52 14.25
CA ARG A 93 -10.37 9.53 13.86
C ARG A 93 -11.40 8.96 12.91
N PHE A 94 -12.67 9.20 13.24
CA PHE A 94 -13.82 8.88 12.39
C PHE A 94 -14.01 9.92 11.28
N GLU A 95 -14.67 9.54 10.20
CA GLU A 95 -14.97 10.44 9.07
C GLU A 95 -15.79 11.67 9.49
N ASN A 96 -16.66 11.53 10.47
CA ASN A 96 -17.44 12.64 11.04
C ASN A 96 -16.62 13.59 11.92
N GLY A 97 -15.31 13.36 12.07
CA GLY A 97 -14.37 14.16 12.86
C GLY A 97 -14.26 13.77 14.33
N VAL A 98 -15.05 12.81 14.80
CA VAL A 98 -14.95 12.32 16.19
C VAL A 98 -13.61 11.59 16.37
N GLY A 99 -12.85 11.98 17.38
CA GLY A 99 -11.63 11.32 17.80
C GLY A 99 -11.89 10.17 18.76
N GLY A 100 -10.89 9.34 18.96
CA GLY A 100 -10.95 8.27 19.94
C GLY A 100 -9.61 7.57 20.11
N VAL A 101 -9.57 6.64 21.05
CA VAL A 101 -8.38 5.82 21.32
C VAL A 101 -8.80 4.35 21.38
N ILE A 102 -8.05 3.48 20.74
CA ILE A 102 -8.27 2.03 20.82
C ILE A 102 -7.86 1.54 22.21
N ARG A 103 -8.77 0.90 22.93
CA ARG A 103 -8.56 0.40 24.29
C ARG A 103 -8.84 -1.09 24.37
N HIS A 104 -8.15 -1.75 25.29
CA HIS A 104 -8.42 -3.14 25.63
C HIS A 104 -9.53 -3.17 26.73
N LYS A 105 -10.46 -4.13 26.63
CA LYS A 105 -11.63 -4.23 27.53
C LYS A 105 -11.26 -4.30 29.02
N ASP A 106 -10.12 -4.93 29.35
CA ASP A 106 -9.64 -5.07 30.73
C ASP A 106 -8.61 -4.00 31.14
N HIS A 107 -8.22 -3.08 30.23
CA HIS A 107 -7.20 -2.06 30.39
C HIS A 107 -7.66 -0.73 29.78
N ALA A 108 -8.75 -0.16 30.31
CA ALA A 108 -9.37 1.06 29.77
C ALA A 108 -8.46 2.32 29.90
N GLU A 109 -7.54 2.34 30.84
CA GLU A 109 -6.58 3.46 31.04
C GLU A 109 -5.30 3.32 30.21
N GLY A 110 -5.14 2.19 29.52
CA GLY A 110 -3.98 1.86 28.72
C GLY A 110 -3.33 0.53 29.12
N MET A 111 -2.58 -0.05 28.20
CA MET A 111 -1.96 -1.36 28.37
C MET A 111 -0.44 -1.22 28.49
N GLU A 112 0.17 -1.93 29.43
CA GLU A 112 1.63 -2.00 29.58
C GLU A 112 2.27 -2.61 28.33
N GLU A 113 3.41 -2.09 27.87
CA GLU A 113 4.04 -2.47 26.61
C GLU A 113 4.32 -3.97 26.49
N ASP A 114 4.77 -4.60 27.59
CA ASP A 114 5.06 -6.04 27.63
C ASP A 114 3.81 -6.93 27.51
N LYS A 115 2.63 -6.37 27.79
CA LYS A 115 1.32 -7.06 27.68
C LYS A 115 0.66 -6.87 26.31
N LYS A 116 1.02 -5.84 25.55
CA LYS A 116 0.43 -5.55 24.23
C LYS A 116 0.58 -6.71 23.26
N LYS A 117 1.67 -7.47 23.33
CA LYS A 117 1.90 -8.69 22.51
C LYS A 117 0.81 -9.76 22.63
N ASP A 118 0.09 -9.79 23.76
CA ASP A 118 -0.95 -10.76 24.05
C ASP A 118 -2.36 -10.23 23.69
N ALA A 119 -2.48 -8.97 23.25
CA ALA A 119 -3.75 -8.37 22.85
C ALA A 119 -4.37 -9.08 21.64
N LYS A 120 -5.69 -9.20 21.65
CA LYS A 120 -6.47 -9.75 20.53
C LYS A 120 -7.47 -8.71 20.03
N LEU A 121 -7.76 -8.73 18.75
CA LEU A 121 -8.70 -7.77 18.13
C LEU A 121 -10.08 -7.81 18.76
N GLU A 122 -10.56 -8.99 19.14
CA GLU A 122 -11.86 -9.19 19.80
C GLU A 122 -11.97 -8.59 21.21
N ASP A 123 -10.84 -8.22 21.80
CA ASP A 123 -10.77 -7.61 23.14
C ASP A 123 -10.66 -6.07 23.07
N LEU A 124 -10.61 -5.51 21.84
CA LEU A 124 -10.42 -4.08 21.62
C LEU A 124 -11.73 -3.38 21.29
N TYR A 125 -11.81 -2.13 21.69
CA TYR A 125 -12.86 -1.18 21.31
C TYR A 125 -12.24 0.22 21.16
N ILE A 126 -12.91 1.11 20.45
CA ILE A 126 -12.55 2.53 20.39
C ILE A 126 -13.33 3.23 21.50
N LEU A 127 -12.62 3.98 22.35
CA LEU A 127 -13.19 4.91 23.31
C LEU A 127 -13.18 6.29 22.67
N THR A 128 -14.35 6.82 22.31
CA THR A 128 -14.48 8.12 21.66
C THR A 128 -14.35 9.27 22.65
N ASP A 129 -13.88 10.41 22.17
CA ASP A 129 -13.80 11.69 22.92
C ASP A 129 -15.01 12.61 22.69
N GLY A 130 -15.97 12.17 21.86
CA GLY A 130 -17.20 12.86 21.56
C GLY A 130 -18.33 12.60 22.57
N ASP A 131 -19.51 13.12 22.24
CA ASP A 131 -20.73 12.84 22.97
C ASP A 131 -21.14 11.36 22.84
N GLU A 132 -21.98 10.87 23.75
CA GLU A 132 -22.57 9.53 23.64
C GLU A 132 -23.28 9.37 22.30
N TYR A 133 -23.02 8.24 21.64
CA TYR A 133 -23.60 7.92 20.31
C TYR A 133 -23.24 8.92 19.20
N ALA A 134 -22.12 9.64 19.32
CA ALA A 134 -21.60 10.51 18.27
C ALA A 134 -21.10 9.74 17.02
N VAL A 135 -21.01 8.41 17.10
CA VAL A 135 -20.62 7.50 16.02
C VAL A 135 -21.76 6.51 15.77
N GLU A 136 -22.05 6.22 14.50
CA GLU A 136 -23.04 5.23 14.08
C GLU A 136 -22.38 3.95 13.58
N VAL A 137 -23.14 2.83 13.61
CA VAL A 137 -22.67 1.56 13.01
C VAL A 137 -22.49 1.75 11.51
N GLY A 138 -21.35 1.32 10.99
CA GLY A 138 -20.96 1.47 9.59
C GLY A 138 -20.07 2.67 9.31
N GLU A 139 -19.91 3.61 10.26
CA GLU A 139 -18.91 4.69 10.12
C GLU A 139 -17.48 4.13 10.18
N GLU A 140 -16.61 4.72 9.38
CA GLU A 140 -15.22 4.32 9.30
C GLU A 140 -14.31 5.24 10.10
N ALA A 141 -13.22 4.68 10.61
CA ALA A 141 -12.15 5.41 11.27
C ALA A 141 -10.78 4.97 10.75
N VAL A 142 -9.80 5.86 10.83
CA VAL A 142 -8.39 5.58 10.54
C VAL A 142 -7.54 5.85 11.77
N LEU A 143 -6.35 5.22 11.83
CA LEU A 143 -5.33 5.59 12.82
C LEU A 143 -4.90 7.05 12.58
N GLU A 144 -4.70 7.82 13.65
CA GLU A 144 -4.12 9.15 13.56
C GLU A 144 -2.60 9.10 13.59
N GLY A 145 -1.96 9.91 12.75
CA GLY A 145 -0.51 10.10 12.74
C GLY A 145 0.08 9.99 11.33
N LEU A 146 1.11 10.80 11.08
CA LEU A 146 1.79 10.87 9.78
C LEU A 146 2.47 9.55 9.40
N ASP A 147 3.04 8.86 10.38
CA ASP A 147 3.85 7.66 10.15
C ASP A 147 3.00 6.43 9.77
N VAL A 148 1.70 6.43 10.10
CA VAL A 148 0.76 5.37 9.72
C VAL A 148 0.69 5.18 8.21
N TYR A 149 0.81 6.27 7.48
CA TYR A 149 0.64 6.30 6.03
C TYR A 149 1.89 5.86 5.26
N ALA A 150 3.05 5.79 5.93
CA ALA A 150 4.28 5.28 5.31
C ALA A 150 4.10 3.85 4.76
N ASP A 151 3.25 3.04 5.41
CA ASP A 151 2.97 1.67 4.97
C ASP A 151 2.17 1.58 3.65
N ASN A 152 1.50 2.65 3.22
CA ASN A 152 0.68 2.63 2.00
C ASN A 152 1.17 3.63 0.95
N LEU A 153 1.37 4.87 1.35
CA LEU A 153 1.56 5.97 0.41
C LEU A 153 2.98 6.05 -0.17
N THR A 154 3.98 5.39 0.44
CA THR A 154 5.33 5.33 -0.14
C THR A 154 5.36 4.66 -1.52
N ALA A 155 4.52 3.66 -1.74
CA ALA A 155 4.36 3.05 -3.06
C ALA A 155 3.69 4.00 -4.06
N CYS A 156 2.67 4.75 -3.63
CA CYS A 156 2.03 5.79 -4.47
C CYS A 156 3.02 6.91 -4.80
N MET A 157 3.86 7.32 -3.83
CA MET A 157 4.94 8.28 -4.08
C MET A 157 5.92 7.76 -5.15
N ALA A 158 6.32 6.49 -5.05
CA ALA A 158 7.21 5.89 -6.04
C ALA A 158 6.57 5.86 -7.44
N LEU A 159 5.26 5.58 -7.55
CA LEU A 159 4.55 5.64 -8.82
C LEU A 159 4.51 7.06 -9.39
N LEU A 160 4.14 8.05 -8.59
CA LEU A 160 4.10 9.45 -9.03
C LEU A 160 5.48 9.94 -9.47
N GLN A 161 6.55 9.58 -8.75
CA GLN A 161 7.91 9.90 -9.16
C GLN A 161 8.32 9.16 -10.45
N THR A 162 7.86 7.92 -10.65
CA THR A 162 8.06 7.20 -11.92
C THR A 162 7.38 7.92 -13.07
N MET A 163 6.16 8.40 -12.87
CA MET A 163 5.41 9.17 -13.87
C MET A 163 6.11 10.49 -14.20
N GLU A 164 6.66 11.18 -13.19
CA GLU A 164 7.46 12.41 -13.37
C GLU A 164 8.75 12.12 -14.16
N GLU A 165 9.48 11.04 -13.86
CA GLU A 165 10.67 10.65 -14.63
C GLU A 165 10.38 10.33 -16.10
N LEU A 166 9.16 9.86 -16.41
CA LEU A 166 8.74 9.45 -17.75
C LEU A 166 7.94 10.55 -18.48
N GLU A 167 7.76 11.73 -17.88
CA GLU A 167 6.84 12.76 -18.37
C GLU A 167 7.04 13.11 -19.85
N GLU A 168 8.28 13.25 -20.28
CA GLU A 168 8.67 13.63 -21.64
C GLU A 168 9.03 12.42 -22.53
N GLU A 169 8.82 11.19 -22.05
CA GLU A 169 9.30 10.01 -22.75
C GLU A 169 8.18 9.23 -23.46
N PRO A 170 8.38 8.86 -24.75
CA PRO A 170 7.41 8.03 -25.47
C PRO A 170 7.14 6.66 -24.84
N ALA A 171 8.07 6.15 -24.03
CA ALA A 171 7.90 4.90 -23.29
C ALA A 171 6.68 4.93 -22.35
N ALA A 172 6.28 6.09 -21.85
CA ALA A 172 5.10 6.28 -21.03
C ALA A 172 3.79 5.90 -21.74
N ASP A 173 3.75 5.91 -23.08
CA ASP A 173 2.56 5.58 -23.85
C ASP A 173 2.15 4.11 -23.74
N SER A 174 3.09 3.22 -23.36
CA SER A 174 2.85 1.77 -23.24
C SER A 174 2.37 1.33 -21.87
N VAL A 175 2.32 2.22 -20.88
CA VAL A 175 2.02 1.92 -19.49
C VAL A 175 0.71 2.53 -19.01
N THR A 176 -0.04 1.76 -18.22
CA THR A 176 -1.15 2.25 -17.41
C THR A 176 -0.71 2.22 -15.95
N PHE A 177 -0.63 3.37 -15.31
CA PHE A 177 -0.45 3.50 -13.88
C PHE A 177 -1.80 3.43 -13.20
N VAL A 178 -1.92 2.59 -12.15
CA VAL A 178 -3.19 2.40 -11.44
C VAL A 178 -2.99 2.59 -9.95
N PHE A 179 -3.71 3.55 -9.38
CA PHE A 179 -3.79 3.74 -7.94
C PHE A 179 -5.07 3.06 -7.46
N LEU A 180 -4.89 1.93 -6.76
CA LEU A 180 -5.96 1.01 -6.42
C LEU A 180 -6.72 1.49 -5.18
N ASN A 181 -8.04 1.60 -5.28
CA ASN A 181 -8.93 1.69 -4.15
C ASN A 181 -9.54 0.31 -3.85
N GLN A 182 -10.12 0.13 -2.65
CA GLN A 182 -10.67 -1.14 -2.16
C GLN A 182 -9.67 -2.33 -2.25
N PHE A 183 -8.39 -2.04 -2.16
CA PHE A 183 -7.36 -3.06 -2.11
C PHE A 183 -7.46 -3.86 -0.81
N TRP A 184 -7.67 -3.18 0.32
CA TRP A 184 -7.82 -3.84 1.61
C TRP A 184 -9.18 -4.51 1.81
N SER A 185 -10.18 -4.17 1.02
CA SER A 185 -11.52 -4.79 1.00
C SER A 185 -11.56 -5.97 0.02
N GLY A 186 -10.88 -7.07 0.35
CA GLY A 186 -10.90 -8.30 -0.45
C GLY A 186 -10.15 -8.22 -1.78
N ARG A 187 -9.23 -7.28 -1.93
CA ARG A 187 -8.42 -7.08 -3.15
C ARG A 187 -9.28 -6.75 -4.39
N MET A 188 -10.44 -6.11 -4.18
CA MET A 188 -11.37 -5.85 -5.28
C MET A 188 -10.78 -4.89 -6.33
N GLY A 189 -10.01 -3.87 -5.89
CA GLY A 189 -9.38 -2.91 -6.80
C GLY A 189 -8.45 -3.58 -7.81
N ILE A 190 -7.56 -4.48 -7.39
CA ILE A 190 -6.64 -5.14 -8.33
C ILE A 190 -7.39 -6.08 -9.29
N ARG A 191 -8.45 -6.77 -8.83
CA ARG A 191 -9.28 -7.61 -9.71
C ARG A 191 -9.97 -6.77 -10.79
N ALA A 192 -10.55 -5.63 -10.40
CA ALA A 192 -11.15 -4.69 -11.35
C ALA A 192 -10.12 -4.14 -12.33
N ALA A 193 -8.96 -3.70 -11.84
CA ALA A 193 -7.88 -3.19 -12.67
C ALA A 193 -7.41 -4.21 -13.71
N MET A 194 -7.19 -5.46 -13.31
CA MET A 194 -6.81 -6.54 -14.24
C MET A 194 -7.89 -6.80 -15.29
N ALA A 195 -9.17 -6.73 -14.93
CA ALA A 195 -10.28 -6.91 -15.87
C ALA A 195 -10.41 -5.74 -16.85
N ASN A 196 -10.12 -4.51 -16.41
CA ASN A 196 -10.22 -3.29 -17.22
C ASN A 196 -9.00 -3.13 -18.16
N VAL A 197 -7.78 -3.29 -17.63
CA VAL A 197 -6.54 -3.06 -18.40
C VAL A 197 -6.14 -4.26 -19.23
N LYS A 198 -6.27 -5.47 -18.71
CA LYS A 198 -5.83 -6.73 -19.37
C LYS A 198 -4.39 -6.67 -19.87
N PRO A 199 -3.42 -6.34 -19.01
CA PRO A 199 -2.05 -6.10 -19.44
C PRO A 199 -1.33 -7.37 -19.85
N GLN A 200 -0.21 -7.24 -20.61
CA GLN A 200 0.77 -8.30 -20.84
C GLN A 200 1.59 -8.55 -19.57
N THR A 201 1.94 -7.48 -18.85
CA THR A 201 2.74 -7.54 -17.62
C THR A 201 2.13 -6.63 -16.56
N CYS A 202 2.10 -7.11 -15.33
CA CYS A 202 1.63 -6.36 -14.18
C CYS A 202 2.71 -6.30 -13.10
N ILE A 203 3.13 -5.09 -12.73
CA ILE A 203 3.99 -4.86 -11.58
C ILE A 203 3.13 -4.30 -10.45
N LEU A 204 3.09 -4.99 -9.32
CA LEU A 204 2.50 -4.45 -8.10
C LEU A 204 3.60 -3.71 -7.34
N CYS A 205 3.40 -2.43 -7.09
CA CYS A 205 4.24 -1.62 -6.22
C CYS A 205 3.58 -1.51 -4.86
N GLY A 206 4.32 -1.80 -3.80
CA GLY A 206 3.82 -1.75 -2.44
C GLY A 206 4.94 -1.57 -1.44
N THR A 207 4.75 -2.03 -0.21
CA THR A 207 5.74 -1.94 0.86
C THR A 207 6.19 -3.33 1.31
N SER A 208 7.45 -3.44 1.71
CA SER A 208 8.04 -4.66 2.25
C SER A 208 8.56 -4.40 3.66
N GLU A 209 8.28 -5.32 4.60
CA GLU A 209 8.72 -5.17 5.99
C GLU A 209 10.23 -5.23 6.10
N ALA A 210 10.83 -4.11 6.54
CA ALA A 210 12.25 -4.03 6.89
C ALA A 210 12.44 -4.41 8.36
N LEU A 211 13.39 -5.30 8.63
CA LEU A 211 13.62 -5.90 9.96
C LEU A 211 15.05 -5.69 10.43
N GLU A 212 15.29 -5.92 11.71
CA GLU A 212 16.66 -6.05 12.22
C GLU A 212 17.30 -7.34 11.70
N GLU A 213 18.62 -7.34 11.62
CA GLU A 213 19.38 -8.50 11.13
C GLU A 213 19.09 -9.76 11.96
N GLY A 214 18.66 -10.82 11.30
CA GLY A 214 18.36 -12.11 11.93
C GLY A 214 16.95 -12.25 12.47
N ASP A 215 16.13 -11.20 12.41
CA ASP A 215 14.73 -11.30 12.82
C ASP A 215 13.92 -12.15 11.85
N THR A 216 12.97 -12.88 12.41
CA THR A 216 12.01 -13.68 11.65
C THR A 216 10.63 -13.05 11.80
N PRO A 217 10.04 -12.53 10.70
CA PRO A 217 8.71 -11.92 10.76
C PRO A 217 7.65 -12.91 11.24
N ASP A 218 6.58 -12.39 11.81
CA ASP A 218 5.42 -13.19 12.19
C ASP A 218 4.88 -14.00 10.99
N GLY A 219 4.65 -15.29 11.20
CA GLY A 219 4.17 -16.22 10.16
C GLY A 219 5.25 -16.75 9.21
N GLU A 220 6.50 -16.29 9.32
CA GLU A 220 7.64 -16.83 8.58
C GLU A 220 8.36 -17.95 9.37
N LYS A 221 9.11 -18.78 8.66
CA LYS A 221 9.92 -19.87 9.26
C LYS A 221 11.41 -19.63 9.14
N VAL A 222 11.79 -18.63 8.37
CA VAL A 222 13.18 -18.27 8.10
C VAL A 222 13.35 -16.75 8.23
N PRO A 223 14.52 -16.26 8.61
CA PRO A 223 14.81 -14.85 8.65
C PRO A 223 14.62 -14.19 7.28
N VAL A 224 14.16 -12.93 7.29
CA VAL A 224 14.05 -12.07 6.11
C VAL A 224 14.99 -10.89 6.34
N ASP A 225 15.98 -10.72 5.48
CA ASP A 225 17.00 -9.67 5.62
C ASP A 225 16.70 -8.51 4.66
N LEU A 226 15.76 -7.65 5.04
CA LEU A 226 15.44 -6.42 4.33
C LEU A 226 15.77 -5.21 5.20
N LYS A 227 16.52 -4.26 4.65
CA LYS A 227 17.02 -3.08 5.35
C LYS A 227 16.54 -1.80 4.71
N LEU A 228 16.28 -0.78 5.54
CA LEU A 228 16.07 0.58 5.06
C LEU A 228 17.34 1.13 4.42
N GLY A 229 17.21 1.93 3.35
CA GLY A 229 18.33 2.56 2.64
C GLY A 229 19.14 1.58 1.78
N ALA A 230 18.71 0.34 1.62
CA ALA A 230 19.42 -0.66 0.82
C ALA A 230 18.80 -0.90 -0.58
N GLY A 231 17.81 -0.11 -0.95
CA GLY A 231 17.08 -0.18 -2.22
C GLY A 231 15.81 -1.02 -2.14
N PRO A 232 14.97 -1.00 -3.19
CA PRO A 232 13.69 -1.68 -3.21
C PRO A 232 13.82 -3.21 -3.14
N ALA A 233 12.78 -3.86 -2.65
CA ALA A 233 12.68 -5.30 -2.58
C ALA A 233 11.98 -5.87 -3.82
N ILE A 234 12.63 -6.77 -4.55
CA ILE A 234 12.02 -7.57 -5.63
C ILE A 234 11.52 -8.86 -4.99
N ARG A 235 10.21 -9.08 -5.02
CA ARG A 235 9.60 -10.24 -4.38
C ARG A 235 9.46 -11.40 -5.35
N PHE A 236 10.08 -12.53 -4.98
CA PHE A 236 10.01 -13.78 -5.74
C PHE A 236 8.84 -14.65 -5.33
N ARG A 237 8.31 -14.46 -4.11
CA ARG A 237 7.23 -15.26 -3.57
C ARG A 237 6.44 -14.49 -2.51
N GLU A 238 5.13 -14.63 -2.54
CA GLU A 238 4.22 -14.33 -1.44
C GLU A 238 3.44 -15.61 -1.04
N ARG A 239 2.59 -15.52 -0.03
CA ARG A 239 1.89 -16.67 0.60
C ARG A 239 1.28 -17.65 -0.40
N LEU A 240 0.58 -17.18 -1.39
CA LEU A 240 -0.20 -18.00 -2.34
C LEU A 240 0.33 -17.96 -3.77
N HIS A 241 1.36 -17.19 -4.04
CA HIS A 241 1.83 -16.94 -5.40
C HIS A 241 3.36 -16.85 -5.45
N ALA A 242 3.94 -17.42 -6.49
CA ALA A 242 5.32 -17.18 -6.90
C ALA A 242 5.31 -16.22 -8.09
N SER A 243 6.10 -15.15 -8.00
CA SER A 243 6.25 -14.18 -9.09
C SER A 243 6.76 -14.83 -10.36
N ASP A 244 6.39 -14.25 -11.50
CA ASP A 244 6.89 -14.72 -12.81
C ASP A 244 8.41 -14.49 -12.90
N GLU A 245 9.15 -15.54 -13.22
CA GLU A 245 10.62 -15.51 -13.26
C GLU A 245 11.15 -14.51 -14.29
N ALA A 246 10.53 -14.43 -15.47
CA ALA A 246 10.97 -13.52 -16.53
C ALA A 246 10.77 -12.06 -16.10
N THR A 247 9.64 -11.76 -15.46
CA THR A 247 9.32 -10.43 -14.93
C THR A 247 10.27 -10.05 -13.78
N CYS A 248 10.57 -10.97 -12.85
CA CYS A 248 11.57 -10.73 -11.81
C CYS A 248 12.96 -10.42 -12.39
N ARG A 249 13.41 -11.19 -13.38
CA ARG A 249 14.69 -10.96 -14.07
C ARG A 249 14.70 -9.61 -14.79
N ALA A 250 13.60 -9.21 -15.40
CA ALA A 250 13.48 -7.89 -16.04
C ALA A 250 13.56 -6.74 -15.02
N LEU A 251 12.94 -6.89 -13.83
CA LEU A 251 13.09 -5.92 -12.74
C LEU A 251 14.54 -5.84 -12.23
N ILE A 252 15.22 -6.97 -12.08
CA ILE A 252 16.66 -7.00 -11.71
C ILE A 252 17.50 -6.27 -12.76
N ALA A 253 17.29 -6.58 -14.04
CA ALA A 253 18.00 -5.91 -15.12
C ALA A 253 17.70 -4.41 -15.19
N ALA A 254 16.49 -3.98 -14.83
CA ALA A 254 16.14 -2.57 -14.71
C ALA A 254 16.88 -1.91 -13.53
N ALA A 255 16.92 -2.57 -12.37
CA ALA A 255 17.65 -2.06 -11.21
C ALA A 255 19.15 -1.90 -11.51
N GLU A 256 19.77 -2.90 -12.12
CA GLU A 256 21.17 -2.86 -12.54
C GLU A 256 21.43 -1.76 -13.59
N GLY A 257 20.52 -1.62 -14.56
CA GLY A 257 20.62 -0.58 -15.60
C GLY A 257 20.46 0.83 -15.05
N ALA A 258 19.60 1.02 -14.07
CA ALA A 258 19.46 2.29 -13.35
C ALA A 258 20.59 2.56 -12.32
N GLY A 259 21.52 1.59 -12.12
CA GLY A 259 22.56 1.70 -11.10
C GLY A 259 22.03 1.69 -9.68
N VAL A 260 20.86 1.08 -9.46
CA VAL A 260 20.19 0.99 -8.17
C VAL A 260 20.48 -0.34 -7.48
N LYS A 261 20.82 -0.29 -6.20
CA LYS A 261 20.88 -1.50 -5.37
C LYS A 261 19.45 -2.00 -5.13
N TRP A 262 19.28 -3.30 -5.06
CA TRP A 262 18.02 -3.95 -4.79
C TRP A 262 18.18 -5.10 -3.79
N GLN A 263 17.10 -5.54 -3.20
CA GLN A 263 17.05 -6.63 -2.22
C GLN A 263 16.11 -7.72 -2.72
N GLY A 264 16.43 -8.99 -2.44
CA GLY A 264 15.56 -10.11 -2.76
C GLY A 264 14.61 -10.42 -1.61
N GLU A 265 13.34 -10.69 -1.92
CA GLU A 265 12.34 -11.05 -0.94
C GLU A 265 11.58 -12.33 -1.34
N ALA A 266 11.45 -13.25 -0.39
CA ALA A 266 10.56 -14.41 -0.52
C ALA A 266 9.81 -14.59 0.79
N ARG A 267 8.51 -14.32 0.79
CA ARG A 267 7.65 -14.31 1.98
C ARG A 267 6.62 -15.42 1.91
N ASN A 268 6.30 -15.95 3.07
CA ASN A 268 5.26 -16.96 3.19
C ASN A 268 4.01 -16.43 3.92
N ALA A 269 4.16 -15.37 4.68
CA ALA A 269 3.07 -14.71 5.41
C ALA A 269 2.42 -13.57 4.60
N GLU A 270 3.17 -12.91 3.70
CA GLU A 270 2.67 -11.77 2.92
C GLU A 270 1.61 -12.17 1.89
N PHE A 271 0.63 -11.30 1.71
CA PHE A 271 -0.45 -11.45 0.75
C PHE A 271 -0.80 -10.08 0.15
N ASP A 272 -0.06 -9.68 -0.88
CA ASP A 272 -0.13 -8.33 -1.47
C ASP A 272 -0.72 -8.32 -2.89
N GLY A 273 -1.52 -9.31 -3.24
CA GLY A 273 -2.37 -9.29 -4.42
C GLY A 273 -1.79 -9.95 -5.66
N GLY A 274 -0.61 -10.58 -5.61
CA GLY A 274 -0.06 -11.31 -6.76
C GLY A 274 -0.97 -12.43 -7.25
N ILE A 275 -1.61 -13.16 -6.34
CA ILE A 275 -2.59 -14.18 -6.69
C ILE A 275 -3.80 -13.59 -7.43
N GLU A 276 -4.21 -12.36 -7.12
CA GLU A 276 -5.37 -11.72 -7.74
C GLU A 276 -5.13 -11.41 -9.21
N VAL A 277 -3.88 -11.12 -9.59
CA VAL A 277 -3.48 -10.97 -10.99
C VAL A 277 -3.74 -12.27 -11.76
N MET A 278 -3.44 -13.40 -11.14
CA MET A 278 -3.57 -14.72 -11.78
C MET A 278 -5.02 -15.21 -11.82
N VAL A 279 -5.82 -15.01 -10.77
CA VAL A 279 -7.20 -15.52 -10.71
C VAL A 279 -8.17 -14.77 -11.62
N THR A 280 -7.79 -13.61 -12.16
CA THR A 280 -8.59 -12.91 -13.18
C THR A 280 -8.57 -13.60 -14.57
N GLY A 281 -7.86 -14.73 -14.70
CA GLY A 281 -7.69 -15.43 -15.97
C GLY A 281 -6.68 -14.76 -16.91
N SER A 282 -5.97 -13.76 -16.43
CA SER A 282 -4.89 -13.11 -17.16
C SER A 282 -3.70 -14.06 -17.33
N ARG A 283 -2.99 -13.95 -18.46
CA ARG A 283 -1.68 -14.56 -18.67
C ARG A 283 -0.54 -13.55 -18.45
N ALA A 284 -0.82 -12.44 -17.77
CA ALA A 284 0.16 -11.40 -17.51
C ALA A 284 1.33 -11.96 -16.71
N GLY A 285 2.56 -11.64 -17.11
CA GLY A 285 3.71 -11.75 -16.24
C GLY A 285 3.50 -10.89 -15.01
N GLN A 286 3.79 -11.39 -13.81
CA GLN A 286 3.55 -10.66 -12.56
C GLN A 286 4.77 -10.68 -11.67
N SER A 287 5.10 -9.52 -11.09
CA SER A 287 6.04 -9.41 -9.99
C SER A 287 5.64 -8.27 -9.05
N TYR A 288 6.33 -8.20 -7.93
CA TYR A 288 6.12 -7.19 -6.90
C TYR A 288 7.42 -6.44 -6.62
N LEU A 289 7.33 -5.12 -6.54
CA LEU A 289 8.42 -4.23 -6.15
C LEU A 289 8.02 -3.48 -4.88
N GLY A 290 8.71 -3.76 -3.77
CA GLY A 290 8.39 -3.22 -2.46
C GLY A 290 9.33 -2.10 -2.02
N VAL A 291 8.79 -0.99 -1.54
CA VAL A 291 9.55 0.00 -0.77
C VAL A 291 9.77 -0.56 0.65
N PRO A 292 11.02 -0.68 1.15
CA PRO A 292 11.26 -1.11 2.52
C PRO A 292 10.65 -0.15 3.54
N VAL A 293 9.85 -0.68 4.47
CA VAL A 293 9.22 0.07 5.56
C VAL A 293 9.37 -0.73 6.85
N LYS A 294 9.88 -0.11 7.91
CA LYS A 294 9.97 -0.71 9.24
C LYS A 294 8.76 -0.36 10.07
N GLY A 295 8.15 -1.35 10.74
CA GLY A 295 6.97 -1.15 11.57
C GLY A 295 5.69 -0.96 10.77
N ARG A 296 5.51 -1.74 9.70
CA ARG A 296 4.28 -1.76 8.89
C ARG A 296 3.05 -1.99 9.78
N GLY A 297 1.96 -1.29 9.49
CA GLY A 297 0.71 -1.40 10.25
C GLY A 297 0.77 -0.82 11.66
N THR A 298 1.77 0.00 11.98
CA THR A 298 1.89 0.74 13.24
C THR A 298 1.81 2.23 13.00
N THR A 299 1.60 3.01 14.05
CA THR A 299 1.67 4.48 14.02
C THR A 299 3.11 5.04 14.02
N CYS A 300 4.10 4.16 14.02
CA CYS A 300 5.52 4.49 14.05
C CYS A 300 6.26 3.91 12.83
N ALA A 301 5.57 3.72 11.71
CA ALA A 301 6.17 3.20 10.50
C ALA A 301 7.24 4.16 9.97
N LYS A 302 8.39 3.61 9.58
CA LYS A 302 9.55 4.37 9.09
C LYS A 302 9.96 3.86 7.72
N TYR A 303 10.31 4.78 6.85
CA TYR A 303 10.86 4.51 5.52
C TYR A 303 12.09 5.39 5.28
N ASP A 304 12.87 5.04 4.27
CA ASP A 304 13.95 5.88 3.76
C ASP A 304 13.52 6.46 2.40
N GLN A 305 13.60 7.79 2.25
CA GLN A 305 13.23 8.45 0.98
C GLN A 305 14.09 7.95 -0.18
N SER A 306 15.33 7.55 0.08
CA SER A 306 16.21 6.99 -0.96
C SER A 306 15.71 5.67 -1.53
N ASP A 307 14.96 4.87 -0.74
CA ASP A 307 14.34 3.63 -1.22
C ASP A 307 13.13 3.92 -2.12
N VAL A 308 12.35 4.97 -1.81
CA VAL A 308 11.25 5.45 -2.67
C VAL A 308 11.81 5.94 -4.01
N ASP A 309 12.83 6.80 -3.96
CA ASP A 309 13.52 7.31 -5.15
C ASP A 309 14.15 6.18 -5.99
N ALA A 310 14.71 5.17 -5.32
CA ALA A 310 15.29 4.01 -5.97
C ALA A 310 14.21 3.13 -6.63
N CYS A 311 13.08 2.95 -5.97
CA CYS A 311 11.91 2.23 -6.50
C CYS A 311 11.42 2.92 -7.79
N ALA A 312 11.24 4.24 -7.77
CA ALA A 312 10.82 5.02 -8.93
C ALA A 312 11.79 4.85 -10.12
N LYS A 313 13.10 4.93 -9.89
CA LYS A 313 14.12 4.72 -10.94
C LYS A 313 14.07 3.32 -11.54
N VAL A 314 13.86 2.29 -10.71
CA VAL A 314 13.73 0.91 -11.20
C VAL A 314 12.48 0.77 -12.08
N LEU A 315 11.35 1.33 -11.66
CA LEU A 315 10.12 1.29 -12.44
C LEU A 315 10.25 2.06 -13.75
N ALA A 316 10.83 3.26 -13.74
CA ALA A 316 11.06 4.05 -14.96
C ALA A 316 11.98 3.30 -15.93
N GLU A 317 13.08 2.73 -15.47
CA GLU A 317 13.98 1.95 -16.32
C GLU A 317 13.31 0.66 -16.81
N PHE A 318 12.44 0.04 -16.01
CA PHE A 318 11.64 -1.11 -16.45
C PHE A 318 10.70 -0.72 -17.60
N VAL A 319 10.02 0.42 -17.50
CA VAL A 319 9.14 0.94 -18.56
C VAL A 319 9.93 1.22 -19.84
N ARG A 320 11.13 1.81 -19.76
CA ARG A 320 12.00 2.06 -20.93
C ARG A 320 12.43 0.81 -21.66
N ARG A 321 12.48 -0.33 -20.96
CA ARG A 321 12.89 -1.64 -21.53
C ARG A 321 11.71 -2.51 -21.96
N PHE A 322 10.50 -2.15 -21.59
CA PHE A 322 9.27 -2.88 -21.92
C PHE A 322 8.87 -2.68 -23.38
#